data_5be4ff83e350a51154c58e2d2058969f
#
_entry.id   5be4ff83e350a51154c58e2d2058969f
#
_cell.length_a   1.000
_cell.length_b   1.000
_cell.length_c   1.000
_cell.angle_alpha   90.00
_cell.angle_beta   90.00
_cell.angle_gamma   90.00
#
_symmetry.space_group_name_H-M   'P 1'
#
loop_
_entity.id
_entity.type
_entity.pdbx_description
1 polymer ?
#
loop_
_entity_poly.entity_id
_entity_poly.type
_entity_poly.pdbx_seq_one_letter_code
_entity_poly.pdbx_strand_id
1 'polypeptide(L)'
;MRTVITVDPSGMIDPVTQAHQFYIKIERHPTKIPDMTFVRPLQLTPLPGWDTPNAVSVRGCLLRDALRKHPGIAAVLDSLGTAAPGTRSPLYVKLSEGDAELMAWETLCDVGNKFVALDRRWPIGRITDPASTIARTPPLFRLPVRIMAVISAHGIAGQQREWDVLRDAADAAITAGLPVEVRVLTGDPNVHAQVTADIAAARPWVTVAGVEESGAKVLAAIGRWQPNIVHFFCHGRADNNTQLLELARASDFQDATVQSGSVMITGDQLATFGESLDNPWLIVLNCCEGAQASHESLSLAHRVVSAAFPAAFAMLEPVDANDAHEFTLAIYTALMRELRMVKTQLDARQTVFFELAALTHDARDALNSLHQSNAATQRQWALPALYVRGVDALEFRAAPKDATDEGLAEQKAALQTVLIWLRTMNDSDMSEQRRKAAMTDALTKAGVPEALWPNVDGTFR
;
A
#
# COMPACT_ATOMS: atom_id res chain seq x y z
N MET A 1 -4.41 17.87 -5.09
CA MET A 1 -3.80 17.71 -6.44
C MET A 1 -2.48 17.02 -6.26
N ARG A 2 -1.99 16.23 -7.24
CA ARG A 2 -0.82 15.36 -7.09
C ARG A 2 0.22 15.66 -8.15
N THR A 3 1.49 15.46 -7.80
CA THR A 3 2.59 15.41 -8.76
C THR A 3 2.97 13.96 -8.99
N VAL A 4 3.06 13.52 -10.24
CA VAL A 4 3.48 12.18 -10.62
C VAL A 4 4.70 12.28 -11.53
N ILE A 5 5.81 11.68 -11.10
CA ILE A 5 7.04 11.53 -11.87
C ILE A 5 7.13 10.07 -12.29
N THR A 6 7.17 9.82 -13.58
CA THR A 6 7.38 8.47 -14.12
C THR A 6 8.87 8.24 -14.29
N VAL A 7 9.32 7.05 -13.87
CA VAL A 7 10.72 6.61 -13.97
C VAL A 7 10.70 5.23 -14.65
N ASP A 8 11.09 5.23 -15.91
CA ASP A 8 11.13 4.02 -16.74
C ASP A 8 12.58 3.57 -16.93
N PRO A 9 12.95 2.32 -16.63
CA PRO A 9 14.32 1.83 -16.84
C PRO A 9 14.65 1.80 -18.34
N SER A 10 15.86 2.20 -18.68
CA SER A 10 16.36 2.07 -20.06
C SER A 10 16.95 0.69 -20.36
N GLY A 11 17.16 -0.12 -19.32
CA GLY A 11 17.92 -1.37 -19.40
C GLY A 11 19.43 -1.18 -19.59
N MET A 12 19.93 0.05 -19.56
CA MET A 12 21.37 0.33 -19.75
C MET A 12 22.03 0.71 -18.43
N ILE A 13 23.18 0.11 -18.18
CA ILE A 13 24.10 0.46 -17.08
C ILE A 13 25.36 1.00 -17.71
N ASP A 14 25.81 2.15 -17.29
CA ASP A 14 27.10 2.71 -17.70
C ASP A 14 28.23 1.81 -17.19
N PRO A 15 29.06 1.23 -18.08
CA PRO A 15 30.08 0.24 -17.68
C PRO A 15 31.20 0.82 -16.84
N VAL A 16 31.37 2.13 -16.86
CA VAL A 16 32.48 2.81 -16.12
C VAL A 16 31.98 3.30 -14.75
N THR A 17 30.83 3.98 -14.74
CA THR A 17 30.30 4.61 -13.52
C THR A 17 29.33 3.70 -12.77
N GLN A 18 28.92 2.57 -13.37
CA GLN A 18 27.85 1.70 -12.87
C GLN A 18 26.53 2.45 -12.65
N ALA A 19 26.35 3.60 -13.31
CA ALA A 19 25.14 4.39 -13.22
C ALA A 19 24.02 3.74 -14.05
N HIS A 20 22.88 3.56 -13.41
CA HIS A 20 21.65 3.11 -14.08
C HIS A 20 21.07 4.26 -14.90
N GLN A 21 20.64 3.95 -16.12
CA GLN A 21 19.95 4.90 -16.97
C GLN A 21 18.45 4.69 -16.90
N PHE A 22 17.74 5.77 -16.73
CA PHE A 22 16.29 5.81 -16.71
C PHE A 22 15.78 6.85 -17.70
N TYR A 23 14.53 6.70 -18.11
CA TYR A 23 13.77 7.77 -18.76
C TYR A 23 12.80 8.37 -17.77
N ILE A 24 12.83 9.69 -17.59
CA ILE A 24 11.96 10.39 -16.66
C ILE A 24 11.09 11.42 -17.37
N LYS A 25 9.87 11.55 -16.89
CA LYS A 25 8.91 12.59 -17.29
C LYS A 25 8.02 12.97 -16.11
N ILE A 26 7.39 14.14 -16.18
CA ILE A 26 6.29 14.47 -15.29
C ILE A 26 4.99 14.06 -16.00
N GLU A 27 4.28 13.10 -15.45
CA GLU A 27 3.00 12.64 -15.98
C GLU A 27 1.85 13.55 -15.55
N ARG A 28 1.90 14.05 -14.32
CA ARG A 28 0.86 14.91 -13.74
C ARG A 28 1.48 15.95 -12.79
N HIS A 29 0.94 17.17 -12.84
CA HIS A 29 1.26 18.23 -11.87
C HIS A 29 0.04 19.15 -11.68
N PRO A 30 -0.15 19.75 -10.48
CA PRO A 30 -1.28 20.65 -10.20
C PRO A 30 -1.38 21.86 -11.13
N THR A 31 -0.23 22.38 -11.54
CA THR A 31 -0.12 23.50 -12.49
C THR A 31 0.57 23.05 -13.77
N LYS A 32 0.26 23.70 -14.88
CA LYS A 32 0.95 23.43 -16.15
C LYS A 32 2.40 23.86 -16.04
N ILE A 33 3.32 22.91 -16.14
CA ILE A 33 4.77 23.17 -16.16
C ILE A 33 5.26 23.05 -17.59
N PRO A 34 6.11 23.97 -18.09
CA PRO A 34 6.81 23.80 -19.37
C PRO A 34 7.57 22.47 -19.39
N ASP A 35 7.59 21.83 -20.54
CA ASP A 35 8.27 20.53 -20.77
C ASP A 35 7.78 19.36 -19.89
N MET A 36 6.57 19.45 -19.31
CA MET A 36 6.03 18.45 -18.37
C MET A 36 6.05 17.04 -18.96
N THR A 37 5.70 16.88 -20.23
CA THR A 37 5.65 15.58 -20.92
C THR A 37 6.95 15.22 -21.63
N PHE A 38 7.97 16.04 -21.50
CA PHE A 38 9.25 15.81 -22.16
C PHE A 38 9.98 14.64 -21.48
N VAL A 39 10.34 13.63 -22.25
CA VAL A 39 11.09 12.48 -21.75
C VAL A 39 12.58 12.80 -21.81
N ARG A 40 13.29 12.66 -20.70
CA ARG A 40 14.74 12.83 -20.66
C ARG A 40 15.42 11.62 -20.06
N PRO A 41 16.62 11.27 -20.57
CA PRO A 41 17.46 10.29 -19.90
C PRO A 41 17.95 10.86 -18.57
N LEU A 42 17.93 10.02 -17.56
CA LEU A 42 18.49 10.28 -16.24
C LEU A 42 19.54 9.21 -15.94
N GLN A 43 20.70 9.62 -15.51
CA GLN A 43 21.70 8.72 -14.95
C GLN A 43 21.71 8.86 -13.44
N LEU A 44 21.48 7.76 -12.75
CA LEU A 44 21.60 7.65 -11.30
C LEU A 44 22.81 6.78 -10.97
N THR A 45 23.79 7.37 -10.30
CA THR A 45 24.89 6.60 -9.71
C THR A 45 24.34 5.71 -8.61
N PRO A 46 24.97 4.55 -8.36
CA PRO A 46 24.57 3.70 -7.25
C PRO A 46 24.48 4.51 -5.95
N LEU A 47 23.37 4.35 -5.25
CA LEU A 47 23.20 5.00 -3.95
C LEU A 47 24.06 4.29 -2.91
N PRO A 48 24.68 5.01 -1.94
CA PRO A 48 25.47 4.39 -0.89
C PRO A 48 24.62 3.42 -0.08
N GLY A 49 25.22 2.35 0.45
CA GLY A 49 24.56 1.45 1.40
C GLY A 49 24.04 2.20 2.62
N TRP A 50 22.96 1.70 3.21
CA TRP A 50 22.33 2.34 4.37
C TRP A 50 23.24 2.44 5.60
N ASP A 51 24.26 1.59 5.69
CA ASP A 51 25.25 1.59 6.79
C ASP A 51 26.38 2.62 6.60
N THR A 52 26.39 3.31 5.45
CA THR A 52 27.38 4.37 5.19
C THR A 52 27.04 5.61 6.05
N PRO A 53 28.02 6.26 6.67
CA PRO A 53 27.77 7.49 7.42
C PRO A 53 27.06 8.55 6.58
N ASN A 54 26.02 9.16 7.11
CA ASN A 54 25.15 10.14 6.44
C ASN A 54 24.47 9.60 5.15
N ALA A 55 24.33 8.29 5.02
CA ALA A 55 23.74 7.65 3.84
C ALA A 55 22.41 8.30 3.40
N VAL A 56 21.51 8.59 4.35
CA VAL A 56 20.20 9.20 4.08
C VAL A 56 20.37 10.55 3.39
N SER A 57 21.21 11.41 3.93
CA SER A 57 21.47 12.75 3.36
C SER A 57 22.14 12.66 1.99
N VAL A 58 23.15 11.78 1.86
CA VAL A 58 23.86 11.59 0.59
C VAL A 58 22.93 11.07 -0.50
N ARG A 59 22.09 10.06 -0.18
CA ARG A 59 21.05 9.52 -1.09
C ARG A 59 20.10 10.60 -1.56
N GLY A 60 19.57 11.39 -0.62
CA GLY A 60 18.64 12.48 -0.92
C GLY A 60 19.22 13.54 -1.84
N CYS A 61 20.47 13.94 -1.60
CA CYS A 61 21.19 14.88 -2.45
C CYS A 61 21.46 14.32 -3.84
N LEU A 62 21.91 13.08 -3.96
CA LEU A 62 22.17 12.42 -5.25
C LEU A 62 20.89 12.32 -6.08
N LEU A 63 19.78 11.91 -5.47
CA LEU A 63 18.46 11.85 -6.13
C LEU A 63 18.02 13.23 -6.61
N ARG A 64 18.08 14.25 -5.75
CA ARG A 64 17.75 15.63 -6.11
C ARG A 64 18.59 16.11 -7.29
N ASP A 65 19.91 15.97 -7.21
CA ASP A 65 20.83 16.53 -8.22
C ASP A 65 20.67 15.83 -9.57
N ALA A 66 20.37 14.54 -9.55
CA ALA A 66 20.03 13.79 -10.75
C ALA A 66 18.69 14.25 -11.34
N LEU A 67 17.64 14.32 -10.54
CA LEU A 67 16.28 14.72 -10.96
C LEU A 67 16.24 16.16 -11.48
N ARG A 68 17.02 17.07 -10.92
CA ARG A 68 17.11 18.49 -11.36
C ARG A 68 17.70 18.65 -12.76
N LYS A 69 18.33 17.65 -13.34
CA LYS A 69 18.73 17.67 -14.75
C LYS A 69 17.55 17.73 -15.71
N HIS A 70 16.35 17.33 -15.25
CA HIS A 70 15.11 17.55 -15.98
C HIS A 70 14.50 18.91 -15.59
N PRO A 71 14.38 19.88 -16.53
CA PRO A 71 13.95 21.26 -16.21
C PRO A 71 12.59 21.32 -15.51
N GLY A 72 11.62 20.52 -15.97
CA GLY A 72 10.29 20.47 -15.34
C GLY A 72 10.35 19.96 -13.91
N ILE A 73 11.16 18.92 -13.61
CA ILE A 73 11.31 18.39 -12.24
C ILE A 73 12.09 19.40 -11.38
N ALA A 74 13.09 20.10 -11.94
CA ALA A 74 13.77 21.17 -11.24
C ALA A 74 12.76 22.24 -10.80
N ALA A 75 11.85 22.68 -11.69
CA ALA A 75 10.80 23.63 -11.35
C ALA A 75 9.85 23.10 -10.25
N VAL A 76 9.50 21.81 -10.27
CA VAL A 76 8.75 21.18 -9.16
C VAL A 76 9.50 21.31 -7.86
N LEU A 77 10.75 20.84 -7.80
CA LEU A 77 11.57 20.85 -6.58
C LEU A 77 11.80 22.28 -6.06
N ASP A 78 11.97 23.25 -6.95
CA ASP A 78 12.10 24.66 -6.58
C ASP A 78 10.80 25.23 -5.99
N SER A 79 9.64 24.76 -6.46
CA SER A 79 8.33 25.18 -5.96
C SER A 79 7.98 24.62 -4.59
N LEU A 80 8.59 23.53 -4.15
CA LEU A 80 8.27 22.89 -2.86
C LEU A 80 8.48 23.86 -1.68
N GLY A 81 9.53 24.66 -1.74
CA GLY A 81 9.83 25.65 -0.70
C GLY A 81 8.83 26.81 -0.59
N THR A 82 8.08 27.10 -1.66
CA THR A 82 7.20 28.27 -1.78
C THR A 82 5.72 27.96 -1.60
N ALA A 83 5.35 26.69 -1.47
CA ALA A 83 3.94 26.30 -1.33
C ALA A 83 3.32 26.83 -0.04
N ALA A 84 2.06 27.28 -0.15
CA ALA A 84 1.32 27.83 1.00
C ALA A 84 1.16 26.78 2.11
N PRO A 85 1.23 27.18 3.38
CA PRO A 85 0.92 26.31 4.51
C PRO A 85 -0.49 25.73 4.37
N GLY A 86 -0.64 24.43 4.64
CA GLY A 86 -1.94 23.75 4.63
C GLY A 86 -2.34 23.12 3.30
N THR A 87 -1.67 23.44 2.18
CA THR A 87 -1.86 22.69 0.92
C THR A 87 -1.14 21.37 0.98
N ARG A 88 -1.85 20.24 0.75
CA ARG A 88 -1.22 18.93 0.52
C ARG A 88 -1.13 18.69 -0.98
N SER A 89 0.06 18.41 -1.46
CA SER A 89 0.33 18.04 -2.85
C SER A 89 1.26 16.83 -2.90
N PRO A 90 0.73 15.62 -2.75
CA PRO A 90 1.52 14.39 -2.71
C PRO A 90 2.41 14.26 -3.95
N LEU A 91 3.63 13.78 -3.72
CA LEU A 91 4.58 13.43 -4.75
C LEU A 91 4.59 11.91 -4.92
N TYR A 92 4.23 11.45 -6.10
CA TYR A 92 4.30 10.04 -6.43
C TYR A 92 5.39 9.79 -7.45
N VAL A 93 6.17 8.72 -7.21
CA VAL A 93 7.11 8.18 -8.19
C VAL A 93 6.47 6.94 -8.80
N LYS A 94 6.14 7.01 -10.08
CA LYS A 94 5.62 5.89 -10.83
C LYS A 94 6.78 5.04 -11.33
N LEU A 95 6.80 3.78 -10.92
CA LEU A 95 7.84 2.81 -11.17
C LEU A 95 7.30 1.76 -12.13
N SER A 96 7.95 1.59 -13.28
CA SER A 96 7.54 0.56 -14.21
C SER A 96 8.05 -0.81 -13.80
N GLU A 97 9.35 -0.96 -13.51
CA GLU A 97 9.97 -2.21 -13.04
C GLU A 97 11.43 -1.99 -12.60
N GLY A 98 12.00 -2.97 -11.90
CA GLY A 98 13.44 -3.20 -11.74
C GLY A 98 14.17 -2.11 -10.94
N ASP A 99 15.26 -1.64 -11.50
CA ASP A 99 16.24 -0.78 -10.81
C ASP A 99 15.68 0.52 -10.22
N ALA A 100 14.61 1.07 -10.81
CA ALA A 100 13.95 2.26 -10.26
C ALA A 100 13.33 2.01 -8.89
N GLU A 101 12.94 0.77 -8.58
CA GLU A 101 12.39 0.39 -7.28
C GLU A 101 13.47 0.36 -6.18
N LEU A 102 14.73 0.07 -6.55
CA LEU A 102 15.87 0.06 -5.63
C LEU A 102 16.20 1.45 -5.07
N MET A 103 15.72 2.50 -5.73
CA MET A 103 16.00 3.86 -5.30
C MET A 103 15.17 4.23 -4.09
N ALA A 104 15.79 4.78 -3.06
CA ALA A 104 15.13 5.24 -1.84
C ALA A 104 14.50 6.64 -2.07
N TRP A 105 13.45 6.71 -2.88
CA TRP A 105 12.75 7.95 -3.23
C TRP A 105 12.30 8.75 -2.01
N GLU A 106 12.04 8.08 -0.92
CA GLU A 106 11.66 8.62 0.37
C GLU A 106 12.72 9.59 0.93
N THR A 107 14.00 9.41 0.55
CA THR A 107 15.10 10.28 1.00
C THR A 107 15.25 11.56 0.19
N LEU A 108 14.44 11.76 -0.86
CA LEU A 108 14.54 12.94 -1.73
C LEU A 108 14.59 14.24 -0.93
N CYS A 109 15.58 15.08 -1.21
CA CYS A 109 15.74 16.42 -0.64
C CYS A 109 15.24 17.52 -1.58
N ASP A 110 14.78 18.62 -1.01
CA ASP A 110 14.59 19.88 -1.73
C ASP A 110 15.92 20.63 -1.96
N VAL A 111 15.85 21.78 -2.57
CA VAL A 111 17.02 22.65 -2.82
C VAL A 111 17.71 23.17 -1.55
N GLY A 112 16.99 23.17 -0.44
CA GLY A 112 17.49 23.57 0.88
C GLY A 112 18.03 22.40 1.70
N ASN A 113 18.20 21.21 1.10
CA ASN A 113 18.56 19.95 1.75
C ASN A 113 17.58 19.48 2.82
N LYS A 114 16.30 19.89 2.72
CA LYS A 114 15.22 19.35 3.58
C LYS A 114 14.62 18.13 2.90
N PHE A 115 14.35 17.10 3.67
CA PHE A 115 13.71 15.89 3.15
C PHE A 115 12.26 16.17 2.81
N VAL A 116 11.91 15.95 1.55
CA VAL A 116 10.56 16.20 1.02
C VAL A 116 9.52 15.35 1.76
N ALA A 117 9.84 14.09 2.03
CA ALA A 117 8.95 13.14 2.68
C ALA A 117 8.63 13.46 4.15
N LEU A 118 9.42 14.30 4.81
CA LEU A 118 9.16 14.81 6.17
C LEU A 118 8.36 16.11 6.18
N ASP A 119 8.06 16.69 5.02
CA ASP A 119 7.17 17.83 4.92
C ASP A 119 5.73 17.37 4.70
N ARG A 120 4.83 17.68 5.63
CA ARG A 120 3.42 17.30 5.58
C ARG A 120 2.71 17.73 4.29
N ARG A 121 3.24 18.75 3.61
CA ARG A 121 2.70 19.24 2.35
C ARG A 121 3.01 18.31 1.17
N TRP A 122 4.08 17.52 1.26
CA TRP A 122 4.65 16.74 0.16
C TRP A 122 4.86 15.26 0.52
N PRO A 123 3.83 14.55 1.03
CA PRO A 123 4.01 13.13 1.32
C PRO A 123 4.39 12.36 0.04
N ILE A 124 5.33 11.43 0.17
CA ILE A 124 5.84 10.64 -0.95
C ILE A 124 5.24 9.25 -0.93
N GLY A 125 4.79 8.79 -2.11
CA GLY A 125 4.38 7.42 -2.38
C GLY A 125 4.91 6.91 -3.71
N ARG A 126 4.78 5.61 -3.94
CA ARG A 126 5.17 4.91 -5.16
C ARG A 126 3.92 4.45 -5.90
N ILE A 127 3.90 4.56 -7.22
CA ILE A 127 2.83 4.02 -8.06
C ILE A 127 3.39 2.82 -8.81
N THR A 128 2.65 1.73 -8.82
CA THR A 128 2.90 0.56 -9.66
C THR A 128 1.87 0.48 -10.75
N ASP A 129 2.28 0.07 -11.95
CA ASP A 129 1.34 -0.25 -13.00
C ASP A 129 0.64 -1.59 -12.71
N PRO A 130 -0.66 -1.71 -12.99
CA PRO A 130 -1.35 -2.97 -12.81
C PRO A 130 -0.77 -4.06 -13.74
N ALA A 131 -0.43 -5.20 -13.18
CA ALA A 131 0.01 -6.36 -13.96
C ALA A 131 -1.11 -6.90 -14.89
N SER A 132 -2.36 -6.64 -14.51
CA SER A 132 -3.55 -6.99 -15.29
C SER A 132 -4.23 -5.75 -15.81
N THR A 133 -4.63 -5.78 -17.09
CA THR A 133 -5.46 -4.75 -17.71
C THR A 133 -6.91 -4.76 -17.22
N ILE A 134 -7.29 -5.70 -16.35
CA ILE A 134 -8.64 -5.77 -15.78
C ILE A 134 -8.84 -4.57 -14.85
N ALA A 135 -9.72 -3.64 -15.24
CA ALA A 135 -10.13 -2.55 -14.36
C ALA A 135 -10.81 -3.15 -13.12
N ARG A 136 -10.33 -2.75 -11.94
CA ARG A 136 -11.01 -3.14 -10.71
C ARG A 136 -12.11 -2.14 -10.40
N THR A 137 -13.18 -2.65 -9.83
CA THR A 137 -14.23 -1.79 -9.27
C THR A 137 -13.63 -0.94 -8.16
N PRO A 138 -13.95 0.36 -8.11
CA PRO A 138 -13.61 1.19 -6.96
C PRO A 138 -14.08 0.55 -5.65
N PRO A 139 -13.29 0.59 -4.59
CA PRO A 139 -13.65 -0.03 -3.32
C PRO A 139 -14.91 0.62 -2.74
N LEU A 140 -15.79 -0.23 -2.22
CA LEU A 140 -16.97 0.22 -1.49
C LEU A 140 -16.59 0.56 -0.06
N PHE A 141 -16.99 1.72 0.42
CA PHE A 141 -16.89 2.05 1.84
C PHE A 141 -18.03 1.39 2.59
N ARG A 142 -17.70 0.33 3.30
CA ARG A 142 -18.67 -0.48 4.04
C ARG A 142 -18.22 -0.61 5.48
N LEU A 143 -19.18 -0.55 6.39
CA LEU A 143 -18.98 -0.72 7.81
C LEU A 143 -19.56 -2.07 8.29
N PRO A 144 -18.92 -2.70 9.28
CA PRO A 144 -17.69 -2.28 9.96
C PRO A 144 -16.46 -2.38 9.06
N VAL A 145 -15.42 -1.57 9.34
CA VAL A 145 -14.09 -1.75 8.75
C VAL A 145 -13.51 -3.04 9.29
N ARG A 146 -13.18 -3.99 8.41
CA ARG A 146 -12.66 -5.31 8.80
C ARG A 146 -11.14 -5.36 8.65
N ILE A 147 -10.44 -5.62 9.77
CA ILE A 147 -8.98 -5.73 9.84
C ILE A 147 -8.59 -7.15 10.20
N MET A 148 -7.92 -7.85 9.30
CA MET A 148 -7.25 -9.12 9.60
C MET A 148 -5.83 -8.81 10.07
N ALA A 149 -5.53 -9.09 11.32
CA ALA A 149 -4.20 -8.95 11.90
C ALA A 149 -3.54 -10.32 12.05
N VAL A 150 -2.51 -10.60 11.25
CA VAL A 150 -1.68 -11.81 11.35
C VAL A 150 -0.43 -11.44 12.15
N ILE A 151 -0.42 -11.76 13.43
CA ILE A 151 0.66 -11.45 14.37
C ILE A 151 1.33 -12.75 14.79
N SER A 152 2.39 -13.14 14.09
CA SER A 152 3.01 -14.43 14.33
C SER A 152 4.47 -14.46 13.88
N ALA A 153 5.36 -13.92 14.72
CA ALA A 153 6.79 -13.76 14.47
C ALA A 153 7.63 -14.45 15.54
N HIS A 154 7.79 -15.77 15.47
CA HIS A 154 8.60 -16.51 16.45
C HIS A 154 10.02 -15.91 16.56
N GLY A 155 10.53 -15.76 17.77
CA GLY A 155 11.85 -15.17 18.02
C GLY A 155 11.88 -13.64 18.00
N ILE A 156 10.81 -12.94 17.57
CA ILE A 156 10.70 -11.49 17.70
C ILE A 156 9.98 -11.13 18.99
N ALA A 157 10.61 -10.31 19.82
CA ALA A 157 9.98 -9.77 21.03
C ALA A 157 8.91 -8.73 20.70
N GLY A 158 7.92 -8.58 21.59
CA GLY A 158 6.97 -7.45 21.48
C GLY A 158 5.75 -7.69 20.60
N GLN A 159 5.45 -8.93 20.20
CA GLN A 159 4.22 -9.23 19.44
C GLN A 159 2.95 -8.79 20.19
N GLN A 160 2.95 -8.87 21.52
CA GLN A 160 1.86 -8.35 22.35
C GLN A 160 1.68 -6.83 22.19
N ARG A 161 2.78 -6.08 22.05
CA ARG A 161 2.73 -4.63 21.80
C ARG A 161 2.15 -4.30 20.42
N GLU A 162 2.42 -5.13 19.42
CA GLU A 162 1.79 -4.97 18.10
C GLU A 162 0.26 -5.10 18.20
N TRP A 163 -0.22 -6.08 18.96
CA TRP A 163 -1.64 -6.18 19.24
C TRP A 163 -2.17 -4.97 20.03
N ASP A 164 -1.48 -4.53 21.09
CA ASP A 164 -1.89 -3.37 21.89
C ASP A 164 -2.12 -2.14 21.01
N VAL A 165 -1.20 -1.88 20.10
CA VAL A 165 -1.29 -0.74 19.17
C VAL A 165 -2.51 -0.83 18.27
N LEU A 166 -2.77 -1.99 17.67
CA LEU A 166 -3.94 -2.22 16.81
C LEU A 166 -5.24 -2.12 17.59
N ARG A 167 -5.30 -2.71 18.78
CA ARG A 167 -6.44 -2.65 19.70
C ARG A 167 -6.77 -1.21 20.07
N ASP A 168 -5.77 -0.45 20.50
CA ASP A 168 -5.97 0.93 20.98
C ASP A 168 -6.42 1.85 19.83
N ALA A 169 -5.91 1.65 18.61
CA ALA A 169 -6.38 2.35 17.42
C ALA A 169 -7.83 2.01 17.07
N ALA A 170 -8.21 0.72 17.19
CA ALA A 170 -9.59 0.27 16.97
C ALA A 170 -10.55 0.80 18.04
N ASP A 171 -10.19 0.72 19.32
CA ASP A 171 -10.99 1.27 20.43
C ASP A 171 -11.23 2.78 20.24
N ALA A 172 -10.19 3.53 19.88
CA ALA A 172 -10.29 4.96 19.61
C ALA A 172 -11.22 5.25 18.40
N ALA A 173 -11.12 4.46 17.35
CA ALA A 173 -11.98 4.59 16.18
C ALA A 173 -13.44 4.31 16.49
N ILE A 174 -13.73 3.22 17.22
CA ILE A 174 -15.08 2.84 17.64
C ILE A 174 -15.68 3.91 18.54
N THR A 175 -14.93 4.38 19.53
CA THR A 175 -15.35 5.47 20.42
C THR A 175 -15.66 6.75 19.63
N ALA A 176 -14.92 7.00 18.54
CA ALA A 176 -15.17 8.14 17.66
C ALA A 176 -16.28 7.89 16.59
N GLY A 177 -16.99 6.78 16.68
CA GLY A 177 -18.15 6.47 15.82
C GLY A 177 -17.80 5.82 14.46
N LEU A 178 -16.63 5.24 14.32
CA LEU A 178 -16.26 4.39 13.19
C LEU A 178 -16.27 2.92 13.64
N PRO A 179 -17.28 2.12 13.25
CA PRO A 179 -17.32 0.69 13.57
C PRO A 179 -16.13 -0.05 12.94
N VAL A 180 -15.45 -0.82 13.74
CA VAL A 180 -14.28 -1.64 13.34
C VAL A 180 -14.49 -3.05 13.86
N GLU A 181 -14.11 -4.05 13.08
CA GLU A 181 -13.98 -5.44 13.49
C GLU A 181 -12.54 -5.90 13.23
N VAL A 182 -11.94 -6.58 14.20
CA VAL A 182 -10.59 -7.12 14.08
C VAL A 182 -10.61 -8.61 14.29
N ARG A 183 -9.97 -9.35 13.38
CA ARG A 183 -9.68 -10.76 13.56
C ARG A 183 -8.18 -10.97 13.66
N VAL A 184 -7.74 -11.54 14.76
CA VAL A 184 -6.32 -11.84 15.00
C VAL A 184 -6.06 -13.30 14.65
N LEU A 185 -5.04 -13.54 13.80
CA LEU A 185 -4.44 -14.86 13.59
C LEU A 185 -3.06 -14.88 14.23
N THR A 186 -2.85 -15.74 15.19
CA THR A 186 -1.57 -15.81 15.90
C THR A 186 -1.20 -17.24 16.29
N GLY A 187 0.09 -17.55 16.22
CA GLY A 187 0.65 -18.75 16.85
C GLY A 187 1.25 -18.46 18.22
N ASP A 188 1.46 -17.18 18.56
CA ASP A 188 2.01 -16.79 19.87
C ASP A 188 0.98 -17.02 20.97
N PRO A 189 1.26 -17.90 21.96
CA PRO A 189 0.34 -18.19 23.05
C PRO A 189 0.06 -16.97 23.94
N ASN A 190 1.01 -16.04 24.07
CA ASN A 190 0.84 -14.83 24.88
C ASN A 190 -0.09 -13.84 24.18
N VAL A 191 0.08 -13.60 22.88
CA VAL A 191 -0.85 -12.78 22.08
C VAL A 191 -2.25 -13.40 22.08
N HIS A 192 -2.35 -14.74 21.91
CA HIS A 192 -3.64 -15.44 21.93
C HIS A 192 -4.34 -15.26 23.29
N ALA A 193 -3.61 -15.42 24.40
CA ALA A 193 -4.16 -15.23 25.75
C ALA A 193 -4.61 -13.76 25.97
N GLN A 194 -3.82 -12.80 25.53
CA GLN A 194 -4.13 -11.38 25.65
C GLN A 194 -5.40 -11.01 24.89
N VAL A 195 -5.50 -11.42 23.61
CA VAL A 195 -6.71 -11.17 22.80
C VAL A 195 -7.93 -11.85 23.39
N THR A 196 -7.79 -13.07 23.93
CA THR A 196 -8.87 -13.78 24.62
C THR A 196 -9.34 -13.02 25.86
N ALA A 197 -8.41 -12.42 26.62
CA ALA A 197 -8.75 -11.57 27.76
C ALA A 197 -9.47 -10.28 27.34
N ASP A 198 -9.08 -9.68 26.21
CA ASP A 198 -9.77 -8.51 25.65
C ASP A 198 -11.21 -8.84 25.21
N ILE A 199 -11.46 -10.02 24.63
CA ILE A 199 -12.82 -10.49 24.30
C ILE A 199 -13.65 -10.63 25.58
N ALA A 200 -13.08 -11.23 26.62
CA ALA A 200 -13.74 -11.39 27.93
C ALA A 200 -14.01 -10.03 28.62
N ALA A 201 -13.21 -9.01 28.33
CA ALA A 201 -13.38 -7.62 28.82
C ALA A 201 -14.41 -6.81 27.99
N ALA A 202 -15.34 -7.48 27.33
CA ALA A 202 -16.44 -6.90 26.57
C ALA A 202 -16.01 -6.09 25.31
N ARG A 203 -15.00 -6.59 24.59
CA ARG A 203 -14.66 -6.12 23.23
C ARG A 203 -15.22 -7.06 22.17
N PRO A 204 -16.52 -7.01 21.86
CA PRO A 204 -17.18 -7.94 20.93
C PRO A 204 -16.73 -7.76 19.47
N TRP A 205 -16.00 -6.71 19.18
CA TRP A 205 -15.48 -6.36 17.87
C TRP A 205 -14.17 -7.11 17.54
N VAL A 206 -13.61 -7.88 18.46
CA VAL A 206 -12.40 -8.67 18.22
C VAL A 206 -12.66 -10.18 18.30
N THR A 207 -11.98 -10.94 17.44
CA THR A 207 -11.94 -12.41 17.48
C THR A 207 -10.50 -12.88 17.31
N VAL A 208 -10.18 -14.08 17.83
CA VAL A 208 -8.86 -14.69 17.69
C VAL A 208 -8.95 -16.11 17.18
N ALA A 209 -7.96 -16.50 16.36
CA ALA A 209 -7.77 -17.87 15.91
C ALA A 209 -6.26 -18.19 15.78
N GLY A 210 -5.93 -19.47 15.76
CA GLY A 210 -4.57 -19.93 15.52
C GLY A 210 -4.16 -19.78 14.05
N VAL A 211 -2.84 -19.77 13.81
CA VAL A 211 -2.27 -19.86 12.47
C VAL A 211 -2.47 -21.28 11.94
N GLU A 212 -3.02 -21.41 10.75
CA GLU A 212 -3.26 -22.67 10.06
C GLU A 212 -1.96 -23.37 9.64
N GLU A 213 -2.03 -24.66 9.33
CA GLU A 213 -0.86 -25.52 9.09
C GLU A 213 -0.11 -25.28 7.77
N SER A 214 -0.68 -24.47 6.87
CA SER A 214 -0.02 -24.12 5.61
C SER A 214 -0.43 -22.72 5.15
N GLY A 215 0.42 -22.08 4.35
CA GLY A 215 0.13 -20.75 3.77
C GLY A 215 -1.18 -20.70 3.01
N ALA A 216 -1.49 -21.71 2.21
CA ALA A 216 -2.75 -21.80 1.48
C ALA A 216 -3.97 -21.81 2.42
N LYS A 217 -3.90 -22.55 3.55
CA LYS A 217 -4.99 -22.58 4.54
C LYS A 217 -5.11 -21.27 5.30
N VAL A 218 -3.98 -20.61 5.62
CA VAL A 218 -3.99 -19.25 6.20
C VAL A 218 -4.70 -18.29 5.27
N LEU A 219 -4.30 -18.25 4.00
CA LEU A 219 -4.93 -17.36 3.00
C LEU A 219 -6.42 -17.68 2.81
N ALA A 220 -6.80 -18.97 2.80
CA ALA A 220 -8.21 -19.37 2.75
C ALA A 220 -8.98 -18.92 4.00
N ALA A 221 -8.38 -18.97 5.20
CA ALA A 221 -9.01 -18.46 6.43
C ALA A 221 -9.23 -16.95 6.39
N ILE A 222 -8.24 -16.21 5.87
CA ILE A 222 -8.35 -14.77 5.65
C ILE A 222 -9.45 -14.47 4.61
N GLY A 223 -9.44 -15.20 3.47
CA GLY A 223 -10.41 -15.01 2.38
C GLY A 223 -11.85 -15.26 2.80
N ARG A 224 -12.11 -16.28 3.63
CA ARG A 224 -13.47 -16.52 4.17
C ARG A 224 -14.02 -15.36 5.01
N TRP A 225 -13.15 -14.58 5.62
CA TRP A 225 -13.58 -13.44 6.45
C TRP A 225 -13.71 -12.14 5.66
N GLN A 226 -13.14 -12.05 4.46
CA GLN A 226 -13.25 -10.89 3.55
C GLN A 226 -12.83 -9.56 4.22
N PRO A 227 -11.56 -9.40 4.66
CA PRO A 227 -11.10 -8.17 5.27
C PRO A 227 -10.97 -7.01 4.27
N ASN A 228 -11.10 -5.78 4.75
CA ASN A 228 -10.73 -4.58 4.01
C ASN A 228 -9.24 -4.28 4.14
N ILE A 229 -8.67 -4.57 5.30
CA ILE A 229 -7.27 -4.33 5.62
C ILE A 229 -6.66 -5.65 6.09
N VAL A 230 -5.51 -6.01 5.52
CA VAL A 230 -4.72 -7.15 5.98
C VAL A 230 -3.41 -6.63 6.54
N HIS A 231 -3.12 -6.96 7.78
CA HIS A 231 -1.89 -6.60 8.47
C HIS A 231 -1.08 -7.84 8.78
N PHE A 232 0.18 -7.85 8.38
CA PHE A 232 1.14 -8.89 8.73
C PHE A 232 2.22 -8.31 9.64
N PHE A 233 2.40 -8.94 10.79
CA PHE A 233 3.57 -8.80 11.64
C PHE A 233 4.20 -10.17 11.81
N CYS A 234 5.23 -10.43 11.02
CA CYS A 234 5.87 -11.73 10.89
C CYS A 234 7.29 -11.58 10.33
N HIS A 235 8.01 -12.68 10.19
CA HIS A 235 9.27 -12.65 9.44
C HIS A 235 9.02 -12.50 7.94
N GLY A 236 9.85 -11.66 7.29
CA GLY A 236 9.98 -11.61 5.84
C GLY A 236 11.36 -12.12 5.45
N ARG A 237 11.44 -12.84 4.34
CA ARG A 237 12.69 -13.34 3.79
C ARG A 237 12.66 -13.38 2.28
N ALA A 238 13.80 -13.07 1.65
CA ALA A 238 14.02 -13.36 0.25
C ALA A 238 14.87 -14.64 0.12
N ASP A 239 14.38 -15.61 -0.65
CA ASP A 239 15.08 -16.86 -0.95
C ASP A 239 15.03 -17.14 -2.46
N ASN A 240 16.20 -17.20 -3.11
CA ASN A 240 16.32 -17.44 -4.55
C ASN A 240 15.34 -16.60 -5.40
N ASN A 241 15.31 -15.29 -5.20
CA ASN A 241 14.40 -14.35 -5.86
C ASN A 241 12.90 -14.54 -5.52
N THR A 242 12.58 -15.40 -4.55
CA THR A 242 11.23 -15.58 -4.05
C THR A 242 11.09 -14.89 -2.70
N GLN A 243 10.15 -13.98 -2.61
CA GLN A 243 9.84 -13.32 -1.34
C GLN A 243 8.81 -14.15 -0.57
N LEU A 244 9.09 -14.31 0.71
CA LEU A 244 8.33 -15.16 1.61
C LEU A 244 7.93 -14.41 2.87
N LEU A 245 6.71 -14.66 3.34
CA LEU A 245 6.29 -14.40 4.71
C LEU A 245 6.38 -15.71 5.48
N GLU A 246 7.03 -15.68 6.63
CA GLU A 246 7.16 -16.85 7.52
C GLU A 246 6.33 -16.61 8.78
N LEU A 247 5.34 -17.47 8.99
CA LEU A 247 4.43 -17.44 10.11
C LEU A 247 4.68 -18.61 11.05
N ALA A 248 4.68 -18.35 12.34
CA ALA A 248 4.81 -19.40 13.35
C ALA A 248 3.43 -19.89 13.82
N ARG A 249 3.30 -21.22 13.97
CA ARG A 249 2.15 -21.86 14.60
C ARG A 249 2.37 -21.98 16.11
N ALA A 250 1.33 -22.30 16.84
CA ALA A 250 1.45 -22.55 18.28
C ALA A 250 2.46 -23.68 18.63
N SER A 251 2.61 -24.68 17.76
CA SER A 251 3.62 -25.73 17.91
C SER A 251 5.05 -25.20 17.80
N ASP A 252 5.28 -24.19 16.97
CA ASP A 252 6.62 -23.65 16.72
C ASP A 252 7.15 -22.91 17.95
N PHE A 253 6.26 -22.27 18.75
CA PHE A 253 6.63 -21.66 20.03
C PHE A 253 6.99 -22.67 21.12
N GLN A 254 6.70 -23.95 20.92
CA GLN A 254 7.06 -25.03 21.81
C GLN A 254 8.32 -25.78 21.37
N ASP A 255 8.78 -25.55 20.13
CA ASP A 255 9.92 -26.22 19.52
C ASP A 255 11.12 -25.25 19.42
N ALA A 256 12.10 -25.44 20.30
CA ALA A 256 13.30 -24.63 20.34
C ALA A 256 14.20 -24.74 19.08
N THR A 257 13.93 -25.67 18.18
CA THR A 257 14.65 -25.82 16.91
C THR A 257 14.10 -24.93 15.79
N VAL A 258 12.87 -24.45 15.92
CA VAL A 258 12.25 -23.51 14.98
C VAL A 258 12.74 -22.11 15.29
N GLN A 259 13.29 -21.41 14.31
CA GLN A 259 13.85 -20.06 14.50
C GLN A 259 12.89 -18.93 14.09
N SER A 260 12.08 -19.12 13.06
CA SER A 260 11.21 -18.06 12.51
C SER A 260 9.74 -18.45 12.40
N GLY A 261 9.48 -19.61 11.82
CA GLY A 261 8.13 -20.15 11.64
C GLY A 261 8.09 -21.29 10.62
N SER A 262 7.08 -22.15 10.72
CA SER A 262 6.94 -23.32 9.87
C SER A 262 5.97 -23.14 8.71
N VAL A 263 5.23 -22.02 8.65
CA VAL A 263 4.25 -21.73 7.60
C VAL A 263 4.76 -20.62 6.70
N MET A 264 4.88 -20.93 5.41
CA MET A 264 5.38 -20.00 4.41
C MET A 264 4.27 -19.56 3.47
N ILE A 265 4.26 -18.27 3.13
CA ILE A 265 3.40 -17.68 2.10
C ILE A 265 4.30 -16.97 1.10
N THR A 266 4.28 -17.40 -0.17
CA THR A 266 5.04 -16.73 -1.22
C THR A 266 4.37 -15.45 -1.68
N GLY A 267 5.16 -14.54 -2.28
CA GLY A 267 4.63 -13.32 -2.89
C GLY A 267 3.56 -13.60 -3.95
N ASP A 268 3.73 -14.67 -4.75
CA ASP A 268 2.75 -15.05 -5.77
C ASP A 268 1.45 -15.58 -5.17
N GLN A 269 1.54 -16.36 -4.09
CA GLN A 269 0.35 -16.82 -3.36
C GLN A 269 -0.40 -15.63 -2.78
N LEU A 270 0.31 -14.64 -2.21
CA LEU A 270 -0.31 -13.45 -1.63
C LEU A 270 -0.93 -12.55 -2.71
N ALA A 271 -0.26 -12.41 -3.85
CA ALA A 271 -0.77 -11.68 -5.00
C ALA A 271 -2.06 -12.29 -5.55
N THR A 272 -2.05 -13.62 -5.81
CA THR A 272 -3.23 -14.36 -6.26
C THR A 272 -4.37 -14.32 -5.24
N PHE A 273 -4.04 -14.46 -3.95
CA PHE A 273 -5.00 -14.35 -2.87
C PHE A 273 -5.72 -13.00 -2.86
N GLY A 274 -5.00 -11.90 -3.04
CA GLY A 274 -5.60 -10.58 -3.09
C GLY A 274 -6.69 -10.44 -4.17
N GLU A 275 -6.61 -11.23 -5.26
CA GLU A 275 -7.64 -11.26 -6.30
C GLU A 275 -8.96 -11.91 -5.82
N SER A 276 -8.89 -12.79 -4.84
CA SER A 276 -10.05 -13.46 -4.26
C SER A 276 -10.82 -12.62 -3.23
N LEU A 277 -10.23 -11.49 -2.80
CA LEU A 277 -10.89 -10.59 -1.86
C LEU A 277 -11.89 -9.68 -2.59
N ASP A 278 -13.07 -9.55 -1.99
CA ASP A 278 -14.15 -8.77 -2.57
C ASP A 278 -13.92 -7.27 -2.53
N ASN A 279 -13.41 -6.77 -1.41
CA ASN A 279 -13.28 -5.35 -1.17
C ASN A 279 -12.01 -5.00 -0.37
N PRO A 280 -10.81 -5.41 -0.84
CA PRO A 280 -9.57 -5.08 -0.17
C PRO A 280 -9.25 -3.61 -0.38
N TRP A 281 -8.75 -2.94 0.67
CA TRP A 281 -8.32 -1.55 0.61
C TRP A 281 -6.81 -1.41 0.73
N LEU A 282 -6.23 -2.17 1.68
CA LEU A 282 -4.85 -2.00 2.09
C LEU A 282 -4.27 -3.32 2.59
N ILE A 283 -3.00 -3.55 2.27
CA ILE A 283 -2.17 -4.53 2.97
C ILE A 283 -1.01 -3.81 3.67
N VAL A 284 -0.76 -4.15 4.93
CA VAL A 284 0.37 -3.65 5.72
C VAL A 284 1.32 -4.82 5.94
N LEU A 285 2.50 -4.72 5.36
CA LEU A 285 3.57 -5.71 5.45
C LEU A 285 4.60 -5.19 6.47
N ASN A 286 4.24 -5.26 7.75
CA ASN A 286 5.14 -4.91 8.84
C ASN A 286 6.05 -6.11 9.15
N CYS A 287 6.89 -6.43 8.18
CA CYS A 287 7.86 -7.51 8.19
C CYS A 287 9.17 -7.02 7.56
N CYS A 288 10.26 -7.69 7.90
CA CYS A 288 11.54 -7.40 7.29
C CYS A 288 11.45 -7.57 5.76
N GLU A 289 12.09 -6.68 5.02
CA GLU A 289 12.27 -6.79 3.57
C GLU A 289 10.96 -6.80 2.73
N GLY A 290 9.82 -6.43 3.29
CA GLY A 290 8.54 -6.43 2.55
C GLY A 290 8.50 -5.47 1.34
N ALA A 291 9.31 -4.42 1.35
CA ALA A 291 9.50 -3.50 0.22
C ALA A 291 10.92 -3.59 -0.38
N GLN A 292 11.74 -4.55 0.05
CA GLN A 292 13.06 -4.75 -0.53
C GLN A 292 12.93 -5.36 -1.92
N ALA A 293 13.49 -4.68 -2.90
CA ALA A 293 13.62 -5.16 -4.27
C ALA A 293 15.08 -5.59 -4.55
N SER A 294 15.28 -6.40 -5.56
CA SER A 294 16.60 -6.70 -6.12
C SER A 294 16.61 -6.40 -7.62
N HIS A 295 17.79 -6.44 -8.25
CA HIS A 295 17.87 -6.30 -9.71
C HIS A 295 17.09 -7.37 -10.47
N GLU A 296 16.82 -8.51 -9.83
CA GLU A 296 16.18 -9.66 -10.45
C GLU A 296 14.74 -9.88 -10.01
N SER A 297 14.29 -9.20 -8.94
CA SER A 297 12.92 -9.37 -8.41
C SER A 297 12.33 -8.08 -7.88
N LEU A 298 11.05 -7.89 -8.16
CA LEU A 298 10.23 -6.83 -7.57
C LEU A 298 9.99 -7.10 -6.09
N SER A 299 9.80 -6.05 -5.29
CA SER A 299 9.46 -6.20 -3.88
C SER A 299 8.10 -6.90 -3.71
N LEU A 300 7.90 -7.51 -2.54
CA LEU A 300 6.62 -8.11 -2.19
C LEU A 300 5.47 -7.10 -2.28
N ALA A 301 5.70 -5.86 -1.79
CA ALA A 301 4.71 -4.78 -1.85
C ALA A 301 4.34 -4.41 -3.29
N HIS A 302 5.34 -4.27 -4.19
CA HIS A 302 5.10 -4.01 -5.61
C HIS A 302 4.25 -5.13 -6.22
N ARG A 303 4.64 -6.38 -5.99
CA ARG A 303 3.98 -7.57 -6.55
C ARG A 303 2.52 -7.66 -6.13
N VAL A 304 2.21 -7.50 -4.83
CA VAL A 304 0.82 -7.59 -4.35
C VAL A 304 -0.03 -6.42 -4.82
N VAL A 305 0.55 -5.22 -4.97
CA VAL A 305 -0.18 -4.05 -5.45
C VAL A 305 -0.42 -4.13 -6.96
N SER A 306 0.58 -4.48 -7.76
CA SER A 306 0.40 -4.64 -9.21
C SER A 306 -0.63 -5.72 -9.54
N ALA A 307 -0.68 -6.81 -8.79
CA ALA A 307 -1.63 -7.90 -9.00
C ALA A 307 -3.03 -7.58 -8.44
N ALA A 308 -3.14 -7.16 -7.16
CA ALA A 308 -4.40 -7.29 -6.45
C ALA A 308 -4.79 -6.12 -5.54
N PHE A 309 -3.95 -5.75 -4.59
CA PHE A 309 -4.32 -4.76 -3.59
C PHE A 309 -4.28 -3.34 -4.17
N PRO A 310 -5.23 -2.46 -3.78
CA PRO A 310 -5.16 -1.05 -4.15
C PRO A 310 -3.92 -0.36 -3.61
N ALA A 311 -3.45 -0.76 -2.42
CA ALA A 311 -2.27 -0.19 -1.80
C ALA A 311 -1.57 -1.18 -0.85
N ALA A 312 -0.28 -0.94 -0.61
CA ALA A 312 0.53 -1.64 0.39
C ALA A 312 1.47 -0.68 1.13
N PHE A 313 1.59 -0.85 2.43
CA PHE A 313 2.72 -0.35 3.21
C PHE A 313 3.71 -1.47 3.43
N ALA A 314 5.01 -1.17 3.30
CA ALA A 314 6.07 -2.13 3.58
C ALA A 314 7.36 -1.41 3.97
N MET A 315 8.34 -2.15 4.51
CA MET A 315 9.64 -1.64 4.89
C MET A 315 10.68 -1.92 3.80
N LEU A 316 11.49 -0.91 3.45
CA LEU A 316 12.57 -1.03 2.46
C LEU A 316 13.73 -1.90 2.95
N GLU A 317 13.93 -1.97 4.26
CA GLU A 317 15.01 -2.70 4.94
C GLU A 317 14.47 -3.34 6.21
N PRO A 318 15.19 -4.28 6.81
CA PRO A 318 14.86 -4.79 8.13
C PRO A 318 14.80 -3.67 9.17
N VAL A 319 13.76 -3.68 9.99
CA VAL A 319 13.55 -2.76 11.11
C VAL A 319 13.52 -3.53 12.42
N ASP A 320 13.86 -2.87 13.52
CA ASP A 320 13.65 -3.49 14.83
C ASP A 320 12.16 -3.47 15.25
N ALA A 321 11.83 -4.30 16.24
CA ALA A 321 10.43 -4.45 16.65
C ALA A 321 9.85 -3.14 17.23
N ASN A 322 10.68 -2.27 17.84
CA ASN A 322 10.20 -1.01 18.39
C ASN A 322 9.83 -0.02 17.29
N ASP A 323 10.66 0.07 16.24
CA ASP A 323 10.36 0.88 15.05
C ASP A 323 9.10 0.35 14.32
N ALA A 324 8.97 -0.97 14.22
CA ALA A 324 7.79 -1.62 13.64
C ALA A 324 6.50 -1.25 14.39
N HIS A 325 6.53 -1.28 15.72
CA HIS A 325 5.37 -0.91 16.56
C HIS A 325 5.04 0.58 16.46
N GLU A 326 6.04 1.45 16.46
CA GLU A 326 5.83 2.89 16.30
C GLU A 326 5.24 3.23 14.93
N PHE A 327 5.74 2.57 13.89
CA PHE A 327 5.15 2.67 12.55
C PHE A 327 3.67 2.25 12.56
N THR A 328 3.35 1.09 13.16
CA THR A 328 1.98 0.60 13.24
C THR A 328 1.08 1.56 13.99
N LEU A 329 1.53 2.09 15.13
CA LEU A 329 0.79 3.08 15.91
C LEU A 329 0.45 4.31 15.08
N ALA A 330 1.44 4.88 14.42
CA ALA A 330 1.27 6.09 13.63
C ALA A 330 0.35 5.87 12.43
N ILE A 331 0.56 4.78 11.67
CA ILE A 331 -0.26 4.45 10.50
C ILE A 331 -1.71 4.18 10.89
N TYR A 332 -1.97 3.34 11.89
CA TYR A 332 -3.35 3.00 12.24
C TYR A 332 -4.10 4.16 12.90
N THR A 333 -3.42 4.96 13.72
CA THR A 333 -4.00 6.20 14.27
C THR A 333 -4.42 7.15 13.15
N ALA A 334 -3.53 7.38 12.18
CA ALA A 334 -3.82 8.24 11.05
C ALA A 334 -4.90 7.64 10.13
N LEU A 335 -4.82 6.34 9.82
CA LEU A 335 -5.76 5.63 8.97
C LEU A 335 -7.19 5.68 9.54
N MET A 336 -7.37 5.39 10.82
CA MET A 336 -8.69 5.42 11.46
C MET A 336 -9.29 6.83 11.47
N ARG A 337 -8.46 7.85 11.72
CA ARG A 337 -8.86 9.26 11.62
C ARG A 337 -9.36 9.61 10.21
N GLU A 338 -8.60 9.27 9.19
CA GLU A 338 -8.94 9.58 7.81
C GLU A 338 -10.16 8.77 7.32
N LEU A 339 -10.30 7.48 7.67
CA LEU A 339 -11.48 6.67 7.35
C LEU A 339 -12.75 7.23 7.99
N ARG A 340 -12.66 7.78 9.21
CA ARG A 340 -13.79 8.49 9.83
C ARG A 340 -14.19 9.72 9.02
N MET A 341 -13.22 10.47 8.50
CA MET A 341 -13.49 11.61 7.61
C MET A 341 -14.13 11.16 6.29
N VAL A 342 -13.66 10.05 5.71
CA VAL A 342 -14.29 9.43 4.52
C VAL A 342 -15.76 9.09 4.81
N LYS A 343 -16.05 8.42 5.94
CA LYS A 343 -17.42 8.13 6.38
C LYS A 343 -18.29 9.37 6.37
N THR A 344 -17.84 10.43 7.07
CA THR A 344 -18.59 11.69 7.18
C THR A 344 -18.82 12.35 5.80
N GLN A 345 -17.83 12.27 4.91
CA GLN A 345 -17.96 12.84 3.57
C GLN A 345 -18.89 12.02 2.67
N LEU A 346 -18.90 10.70 2.80
CA LEU A 346 -19.80 9.81 2.05
C LEU A 346 -21.26 9.96 2.47
N ASP A 347 -21.54 10.42 3.68
CA ASP A 347 -22.91 10.77 4.09
C ASP A 347 -23.51 11.92 3.23
N ALA A 348 -22.63 12.76 2.64
CA ALA A 348 -23.03 13.88 1.79
C ALA A 348 -22.66 13.73 0.30
N ARG A 349 -21.87 12.72 -0.06
CA ARG A 349 -21.34 12.51 -1.42
C ARG A 349 -21.41 11.03 -1.77
N GLN A 350 -21.49 10.74 -3.08
CA GLN A 350 -21.45 9.35 -3.55
C GLN A 350 -20.04 8.76 -3.58
N THR A 351 -19.02 9.61 -3.79
CA THR A 351 -17.63 9.20 -3.89
C THR A 351 -16.72 10.12 -3.08
N VAL A 352 -15.68 9.54 -2.49
CA VAL A 352 -14.65 10.27 -1.74
C VAL A 352 -13.29 9.71 -2.10
N PHE A 353 -12.38 10.58 -2.52
CA PHE A 353 -11.00 10.22 -2.75
C PHE A 353 -10.21 10.18 -1.43
N PHE A 354 -9.53 9.08 -1.19
CA PHE A 354 -8.70 8.86 -0.03
C PHE A 354 -7.21 8.94 -0.39
N GLU A 355 -6.49 9.91 0.18
CA GLU A 355 -5.08 10.13 -0.10
C GLU A 355 -4.19 9.35 0.88
N LEU A 356 -3.78 8.15 0.49
CA LEU A 356 -2.96 7.27 1.32
C LEU A 356 -1.56 7.83 1.61
N ALA A 357 -0.97 8.60 0.68
CA ALA A 357 0.35 9.19 0.93
C ALA A 357 0.37 10.11 2.15
N ALA A 358 -0.79 10.69 2.52
CA ALA A 358 -0.87 11.50 3.73
C ALA A 358 -0.54 10.73 5.01
N LEU A 359 -0.77 9.42 5.04
CA LEU A 359 -0.48 8.56 6.19
C LEU A 359 1.03 8.35 6.36
N THR A 360 1.81 8.39 5.26
CA THR A 360 3.26 8.15 5.34
C THR A 360 3.99 9.22 6.11
N HIS A 361 3.50 10.45 6.07
CA HIS A 361 4.11 11.55 6.82
C HIS A 361 4.02 11.29 8.34
N ASP A 362 2.83 10.95 8.84
CA ASP A 362 2.62 10.75 10.27
C ASP A 362 3.52 9.60 10.79
N ALA A 363 3.69 8.52 9.99
CA ALA A 363 4.58 7.42 10.33
C ALA A 363 6.08 7.83 10.31
N ARG A 364 6.49 8.59 9.30
CA ARG A 364 7.89 9.04 9.18
C ARG A 364 8.25 10.05 10.26
N ASP A 365 7.33 10.95 10.60
CA ASP A 365 7.52 11.93 11.68
C ASP A 365 7.63 11.23 13.05
N ALA A 366 6.82 10.22 13.32
CA ALA A 366 6.90 9.41 14.52
C ALA A 366 8.26 8.71 14.64
N LEU A 367 8.71 8.01 13.59
CA LEU A 367 10.01 7.34 13.58
C LEU A 367 11.19 8.32 13.67
N ASN A 368 11.11 9.49 13.00
CA ASN A 368 12.12 10.52 13.12
C ASN A 368 12.19 11.09 14.56
N SER A 369 11.05 11.25 15.21
CA SER A 369 10.97 11.71 16.59
C SER A 369 11.49 10.68 17.58
N LEU A 370 11.18 9.39 17.37
CA LEU A 370 11.68 8.29 18.19
C LEU A 370 13.21 8.25 18.20
N HIS A 371 13.83 8.53 17.06
CA HIS A 371 15.29 8.58 16.88
C HIS A 371 15.88 10.00 17.00
N GLN A 372 15.31 10.82 17.89
CA GLN A 372 15.84 12.14 18.27
C GLN A 372 15.82 13.18 17.14
N SER A 373 14.91 13.05 16.18
CA SER A 373 14.71 13.99 15.06
C SER A 373 15.96 14.26 14.21
N ASN A 374 16.92 13.33 14.16
CA ASN A 374 18.12 13.47 13.36
C ASN A 374 17.94 12.82 11.97
N ALA A 375 17.07 13.40 11.15
CA ALA A 375 16.73 12.89 9.84
C ALA A 375 17.90 12.69 8.87
N ALA A 376 18.98 13.44 9.06
CA ALA A 376 20.16 13.35 8.18
C ALA A 376 20.98 12.07 8.38
N THR A 377 20.97 11.51 9.58
CA THR A 377 21.80 10.36 9.98
C THR A 377 20.99 9.12 10.30
N GLN A 378 19.73 9.27 10.71
CA GLN A 378 18.84 8.17 11.07
C GLN A 378 18.01 7.73 9.88
N ARG A 379 18.11 6.46 9.50
CA ARG A 379 17.44 5.92 8.32
C ARG A 379 16.00 5.49 8.54
N GLN A 380 15.63 5.19 9.78
CA GLN A 380 14.38 4.51 10.14
C GLN A 380 13.14 5.22 9.59
N TRP A 381 13.11 6.55 9.61
CA TRP A 381 12.00 7.32 9.07
C TRP A 381 11.83 7.19 7.54
N ALA A 382 12.91 6.86 6.82
CA ALA A 382 12.89 6.73 5.36
C ALA A 382 12.54 5.30 4.88
N LEU A 383 12.50 4.32 5.80
CA LEU A 383 12.25 2.92 5.45
C LEU A 383 10.79 2.60 5.10
N PRO A 384 9.76 3.22 5.72
CA PRO A 384 8.38 2.97 5.31
C PRO A 384 8.10 3.45 3.89
N ALA A 385 7.70 2.54 3.02
CA ALA A 385 7.30 2.80 1.65
C ALA A 385 5.82 2.50 1.46
N LEU A 386 5.13 3.40 0.75
CA LEU A 386 3.75 3.22 0.30
C LEU A 386 3.76 2.91 -1.18
N TYR A 387 3.14 1.82 -1.57
CA TYR A 387 2.82 1.48 -2.95
C TYR A 387 1.33 1.64 -3.19
N VAL A 388 0.96 2.23 -4.33
CA VAL A 388 -0.44 2.35 -4.74
C VAL A 388 -0.60 1.88 -6.18
N ARG A 389 -1.74 1.28 -6.49
CA ARG A 389 -2.05 0.74 -7.80
C ARG A 389 -2.59 1.82 -8.72
N GLY A 390 -1.81 2.18 -9.75
CA GLY A 390 -2.21 3.20 -10.71
C GLY A 390 -2.11 4.63 -10.17
N VAL A 391 -2.53 5.58 -10.98
CA VAL A 391 -2.29 7.01 -10.74
C VAL A 391 -3.25 7.62 -9.72
N ASP A 392 -4.39 6.98 -9.47
CA ASP A 392 -5.43 7.57 -8.64
C ASP A 392 -5.42 6.98 -7.23
N ALA A 393 -5.78 7.80 -6.25
CA ALA A 393 -6.03 7.39 -4.87
C ALA A 393 -7.14 6.34 -4.81
N LEU A 394 -7.25 5.70 -3.66
CA LEU A 394 -8.44 4.95 -3.31
C LEU A 394 -9.66 5.88 -3.45
N GLU A 395 -10.50 5.61 -4.44
CA GLU A 395 -11.81 6.25 -4.57
C GLU A 395 -12.83 5.37 -3.87
N PHE A 396 -13.25 5.77 -2.69
CA PHE A 396 -14.32 5.09 -1.99
C PHE A 396 -15.69 5.50 -2.53
N ARG A 397 -16.55 4.53 -2.68
CA ARG A 397 -17.98 4.74 -2.98
C ARG A 397 -18.85 4.27 -1.80
N ALA A 398 -19.95 4.97 -1.57
CA ALA A 398 -20.90 4.54 -0.57
C ALA A 398 -21.49 3.18 -0.95
N ALA A 399 -21.47 2.22 -0.01
CA ALA A 399 -22.17 0.96 -0.22
C ALA A 399 -23.70 1.21 -0.21
N PRO A 400 -24.48 0.48 -1.02
CA PRO A 400 -25.94 0.52 -0.93
C PRO A 400 -26.39 0.16 0.49
N LYS A 401 -27.37 0.90 1.04
CA LYS A 401 -27.80 0.76 2.43
C LYS A 401 -28.38 -0.63 2.77
N ASP A 402 -28.92 -1.30 1.75
CA ASP A 402 -29.59 -2.59 1.90
C ASP A 402 -28.81 -3.78 1.30
N ALA A 403 -27.53 -3.57 0.98
CA ALA A 403 -26.72 -4.62 0.36
C ALA A 403 -26.24 -5.63 1.41
N THR A 404 -26.62 -6.89 1.21
CA THR A 404 -26.06 -8.04 1.92
C THR A 404 -24.66 -8.37 1.36
N ASP A 405 -23.82 -9.08 2.11
CA ASP A 405 -22.49 -9.52 1.63
C ASP A 405 -22.62 -10.36 0.35
N GLU A 406 -23.61 -11.23 0.29
CA GLU A 406 -23.88 -12.12 -0.83
C GLU A 406 -24.34 -11.34 -2.07
N GLY A 407 -25.26 -10.40 -1.92
CA GLY A 407 -25.72 -9.53 -3.02
C GLY A 407 -24.60 -8.63 -3.57
N LEU A 408 -23.68 -8.18 -2.73
CA LEU A 408 -22.52 -7.39 -3.19
C LEU A 408 -21.51 -8.25 -3.95
N ALA A 409 -21.30 -9.50 -3.54
CA ALA A 409 -20.44 -10.44 -4.25
C ALA A 409 -21.00 -10.78 -5.64
N GLU A 410 -22.33 -10.97 -5.75
CA GLU A 410 -23.02 -11.18 -7.03
C GLU A 410 -22.90 -9.95 -7.93
N GLN A 411 -23.13 -8.76 -7.41
CA GLN A 411 -23.01 -7.51 -8.16
C GLN A 411 -21.58 -7.31 -8.68
N LYS A 412 -20.58 -7.62 -7.86
CA LYS A 412 -19.16 -7.55 -8.26
C LYS A 412 -18.84 -8.56 -9.36
N ALA A 413 -19.27 -9.81 -9.21
CA ALA A 413 -19.06 -10.84 -10.21
C ALA A 413 -19.70 -10.46 -11.56
N ALA A 414 -20.91 -9.91 -11.53
CA ALA A 414 -21.60 -9.43 -12.73
C ALA A 414 -20.84 -8.26 -13.38
N LEU A 415 -20.36 -7.31 -12.58
CA LEU A 415 -19.60 -6.16 -13.07
C LEU A 415 -18.25 -6.60 -13.68
N GLN A 416 -17.53 -7.51 -13.04
CA GLN A 416 -16.30 -8.09 -13.59
C GLN A 416 -16.54 -8.82 -14.92
N THR A 417 -17.60 -9.60 -14.99
CA THR A 417 -18.00 -10.30 -16.21
C THR A 417 -18.27 -9.32 -17.36
N VAL A 418 -19.00 -8.23 -17.08
CA VAL A 418 -19.27 -7.16 -18.06
C VAL A 418 -17.98 -6.46 -18.49
N LEU A 419 -17.08 -6.17 -17.57
CA LEU A 419 -15.79 -5.53 -17.90
C LEU A 419 -14.90 -6.42 -18.79
N ILE A 420 -14.83 -7.72 -18.51
CA ILE A 420 -14.13 -8.68 -19.35
C ILE A 420 -14.78 -8.70 -20.73
N TRP A 421 -16.12 -8.81 -20.78
CA TRP A 421 -16.86 -8.84 -22.03
C TRP A 421 -16.67 -7.57 -22.87
N LEU A 422 -16.75 -6.38 -22.27
CA LEU A 422 -16.53 -5.10 -22.98
C LEU A 422 -15.13 -5.04 -23.63
N ARG A 423 -14.14 -5.59 -22.97
CA ARG A 423 -12.76 -5.62 -23.49
C ARG A 423 -12.56 -6.62 -24.63
N THR A 424 -13.14 -7.80 -24.50
CA THR A 424 -13.06 -8.82 -25.58
C THR A 424 -13.84 -8.41 -26.82
N MET A 425 -14.85 -7.54 -26.67
CA MET A 425 -15.69 -7.05 -27.75
C MET A 425 -15.21 -5.73 -28.39
N ASN A 426 -14.15 -5.11 -27.86
CA ASN A 426 -13.61 -3.86 -28.45
C ASN A 426 -13.09 -4.06 -29.89
N ASP A 427 -12.71 -5.29 -30.25
CA ASP A 427 -12.24 -5.67 -31.59
C ASP A 427 -13.37 -6.27 -32.49
N SER A 428 -14.64 -6.24 -32.03
CA SER A 428 -15.74 -6.86 -32.75
C SER A 428 -16.60 -5.83 -33.50
N ASP A 429 -17.25 -6.26 -34.58
CA ASP A 429 -18.18 -5.46 -35.40
C ASP A 429 -19.47 -5.01 -34.68
N MET A 430 -19.54 -5.13 -33.34
CA MET A 430 -20.71 -4.75 -32.60
C MET A 430 -20.75 -3.23 -32.38
N SER A 431 -21.84 -2.58 -32.79
CA SER A 431 -22.01 -1.13 -32.58
C SER A 431 -22.00 -0.75 -31.11
N GLU A 432 -21.51 0.45 -30.78
CA GLU A 432 -21.48 1.02 -29.43
C GLU A 432 -22.86 0.98 -28.77
N GLN A 433 -23.91 1.26 -29.53
CA GLN A 433 -25.29 1.25 -29.02
C GLN A 433 -25.73 -0.16 -28.57
N ARG A 434 -25.33 -1.22 -29.29
CA ARG A 434 -25.60 -2.61 -28.92
C ARG A 434 -24.81 -3.02 -27.69
N ARG A 435 -23.54 -2.60 -27.61
CA ARG A 435 -22.71 -2.85 -26.41
C ARG A 435 -23.31 -2.20 -25.18
N LYS A 436 -23.74 -0.93 -25.30
CA LYS A 436 -24.39 -0.21 -24.19
C LYS A 436 -25.69 -0.89 -23.75
N ALA A 437 -26.52 -1.34 -24.67
CA ALA A 437 -27.76 -2.02 -24.35
C ALA A 437 -27.53 -3.36 -23.63
N ALA A 438 -26.57 -4.17 -24.08
CA ALA A 438 -26.22 -5.45 -23.47
C ALA A 438 -25.61 -5.26 -22.06
N MET A 439 -24.74 -4.28 -21.88
CA MET A 439 -24.18 -3.90 -20.59
C MET A 439 -25.28 -3.48 -19.61
N THR A 440 -26.17 -2.58 -20.05
CA THR A 440 -27.30 -2.10 -19.23
C THR A 440 -28.18 -3.26 -18.78
N ASP A 441 -28.56 -4.17 -19.68
CA ASP A 441 -29.38 -5.33 -19.36
C ASP A 441 -28.70 -6.25 -18.34
N ALA A 442 -27.42 -6.56 -18.54
CA ALA A 442 -26.65 -7.43 -17.65
C ALA A 442 -26.51 -6.84 -16.22
N LEU A 443 -26.14 -5.56 -16.12
CA LEU A 443 -25.93 -4.91 -14.84
C LEU A 443 -27.25 -4.64 -14.10
N THR A 444 -28.30 -4.32 -14.82
CA THR A 444 -29.64 -4.16 -14.23
C THR A 444 -30.15 -5.48 -13.65
N LYS A 445 -30.02 -6.60 -14.40
CA LYS A 445 -30.41 -7.93 -13.92
C LYS A 445 -29.66 -8.37 -12.67
N ALA A 446 -28.40 -7.99 -12.57
CA ALA A 446 -27.56 -8.27 -11.40
C ALA A 446 -27.80 -7.27 -10.25
N GLY A 447 -28.68 -6.30 -10.39
CA GLY A 447 -28.94 -5.29 -9.37
C GLY A 447 -27.78 -4.34 -9.11
N VAL A 448 -26.84 -4.21 -10.05
CA VAL A 448 -25.70 -3.29 -9.89
C VAL A 448 -26.20 -1.85 -9.99
N PRO A 449 -25.95 -0.98 -8.99
CA PRO A 449 -26.32 0.42 -9.05
C PRO A 449 -25.74 1.15 -10.27
N GLU A 450 -26.54 1.98 -10.93
CA GLU A 450 -26.11 2.70 -12.15
C GLU A 450 -24.85 3.57 -11.94
N ALA A 451 -24.67 4.09 -10.72
CA ALA A 451 -23.48 4.84 -10.33
C ALA A 451 -22.16 4.02 -10.40
N LEU A 452 -22.26 2.69 -10.43
CA LEU A 452 -21.12 1.77 -10.54
C LEU A 452 -20.91 1.25 -11.97
N TRP A 453 -21.71 1.67 -12.94
CA TRP A 453 -21.61 1.16 -14.30
C TRP A 453 -20.40 1.75 -15.02
N PRO A 454 -19.61 0.93 -15.73
CA PRO A 454 -18.51 1.41 -16.56
C PRO A 454 -19.04 2.11 -17.80
N ASN A 455 -18.18 2.90 -18.43
CA ASN A 455 -18.40 3.35 -19.79
C ASN A 455 -18.31 2.17 -20.79
N VAL A 456 -18.76 2.36 -22.00
CA VAL A 456 -18.76 1.32 -23.05
C VAL A 456 -17.35 0.88 -23.47
N ASP A 457 -16.34 1.68 -23.15
CA ASP A 457 -14.91 1.38 -23.31
C ASP A 457 -14.29 0.65 -22.10
N GLY A 458 -15.09 0.35 -21.08
CA GLY A 458 -14.65 -0.31 -19.85
C GLY A 458 -13.97 0.61 -18.83
N THR A 459 -13.96 1.93 -19.05
CA THR A 459 -13.51 2.91 -18.04
C THR A 459 -14.64 3.28 -17.09
N PHE A 460 -14.29 3.77 -15.90
CA PHE A 460 -15.27 4.33 -14.96
C PHE A 460 -15.28 5.86 -15.03
N ARG A 461 -16.46 6.42 -14.78
CA ARG A 461 -16.66 7.89 -14.74
C ARG A 461 -16.05 8.50 -13.51
#